data_cb790778d91b90366d1c472aadd8a546
#
_entry.id   cb790778d91b90366d1c472aadd8a546
#
_cell.length_a   1.000
_cell.length_b   1.000
_cell.length_c   1.000
_cell.angle_alpha   90.00
_cell.angle_beta   90.00
_cell.angle_gamma   90.00
#
_symmetry.space_group_name_H-M   'P 1'
#
loop_
_entity.id
_entity.type
_entity.pdbx_description
1 polymer ?
#
loop_
_entity_poly.entity_id
_entity_poly.type
_entity_poly.pdbx_seq_one_letter_code
_entity_poly.pdbx_strand_id
1 'polypeptide(L)'
;MKSFLAAVKGASSALAAVAAAALTFLMLLTIADVVLRILGRPIVGTYELVALGGAIAIGLSLPLTSWVRGHIYVDSFASRLPRLPRAILNVATRLLVLALFLLLGWNLLKYALDLRSAGEVTPTLRVPFFPVTLGVGLSCLLECLVMVSDIVKIFRNEYE
;
A
#
# COMPACT_ATOMS: atom_id res chain seq x y z
N MET A 1 -22.99 -4.90 -8.56
CA MET A 1 -21.58 -4.95 -8.95
C MET A 1 -20.99 -3.55 -9.19
N LYS A 2 -21.63 -2.65 -9.93
CA LYS A 2 -21.16 -1.25 -10.11
C LYS A 2 -20.95 -0.53 -8.76
N SER A 3 -21.84 -0.73 -7.79
CA SER A 3 -21.73 -0.16 -6.44
C SER A 3 -20.52 -0.70 -5.66
N PHE A 4 -20.24 -2.01 -5.75
CA PHE A 4 -19.05 -2.62 -5.12
C PHE A 4 -17.74 -2.07 -5.71
N LEU A 5 -17.64 -2.02 -7.05
CA LEU A 5 -16.46 -1.45 -7.73
C LEU A 5 -16.26 0.03 -7.39
N ALA A 6 -17.35 0.80 -7.29
CA ALA A 6 -17.29 2.20 -6.89
C ALA A 6 -16.81 2.36 -5.43
N ALA A 7 -17.26 1.49 -4.51
CA ALA A 7 -16.83 1.49 -3.12
C ALA A 7 -15.34 1.15 -2.97
N VAL A 8 -14.87 0.09 -3.66
CA VAL A 8 -13.44 -0.30 -3.66
C VAL A 8 -12.58 0.82 -4.22
N LYS A 9 -12.98 1.42 -5.36
CA LYS A 9 -12.27 2.57 -5.94
C LYS A 9 -12.25 3.77 -4.99
N GLY A 10 -13.38 4.10 -4.36
CA GLY A 10 -13.48 5.21 -3.41
C GLY A 10 -12.57 5.01 -2.20
N ALA A 11 -12.57 3.81 -1.61
CA ALA A 11 -11.70 3.48 -0.49
C ALA A 11 -10.22 3.54 -0.89
N SER A 12 -9.85 2.98 -2.06
CA SER A 12 -8.47 3.03 -2.57
C SER A 12 -8.01 4.47 -2.83
N SER A 13 -8.89 5.33 -3.36
CA SER A 13 -8.60 6.74 -3.59
C SER A 13 -8.44 7.52 -2.28
N ALA A 14 -9.25 7.23 -1.26
CA ALA A 14 -9.13 7.86 0.06
C ALA A 14 -7.81 7.49 0.73
N LEU A 15 -7.40 6.21 0.71
CA LEU A 15 -6.11 5.78 1.24
C LEU A 15 -4.93 6.42 0.49
N ALA A 16 -5.02 6.53 -0.83
CA ALA A 16 -3.99 7.19 -1.64
C ALA A 16 -3.89 8.69 -1.36
N ALA A 17 -5.00 9.36 -1.04
CA ALA A 17 -4.97 10.76 -0.61
C ALA A 17 -4.21 10.93 0.73
N VAL A 18 -4.43 10.01 1.68
CA VAL A 18 -3.67 9.98 2.94
C VAL A 18 -2.18 9.69 2.67
N ALA A 19 -1.88 8.74 1.78
CA ALA A 19 -0.50 8.44 1.37
C ALA A 19 0.20 9.66 0.74
N ALA A 20 -0.49 10.39 -0.15
CA ALA A 20 0.03 11.60 -0.77
C ALA A 20 0.28 12.72 0.25
N ALA A 21 -0.64 12.90 1.19
CA ALA A 21 -0.47 13.86 2.29
C ALA A 21 0.73 13.49 3.17
N ALA A 22 0.89 12.20 3.52
CA ALA A 22 2.04 11.71 4.27
C ALA A 22 3.35 11.98 3.51
N LEU A 23 3.41 11.68 2.21
CA LEU A 23 4.59 11.93 1.39
C LEU A 23 4.94 13.43 1.31
N THR A 24 3.94 14.29 1.14
CA THR A 24 4.11 15.75 1.13
C THR A 24 4.65 16.22 2.47
N PHE A 25 4.09 15.73 3.58
CA PHE A 25 4.57 16.02 4.93
C PHE A 25 6.03 15.60 5.11
N LEU A 26 6.42 14.40 4.69
CA LEU A 26 7.79 13.91 4.76
C LEU A 26 8.77 14.77 3.97
N MET A 27 8.37 15.22 2.79
CA MET A 27 9.18 16.12 1.96
C MET A 27 9.44 17.45 2.68
N LEU A 28 8.39 18.06 3.22
CA LEU A 28 8.51 19.32 3.98
C LEU A 28 9.31 19.13 5.27
N LEU A 29 9.09 18.05 6.01
CA LEU A 29 9.84 17.70 7.21
C LEU A 29 11.32 17.53 6.92
N THR A 30 11.67 16.82 5.84
CA THR A 30 13.07 16.59 5.46
C THR A 30 13.77 17.90 5.07
N ILE A 31 13.09 18.76 4.30
CA ILE A 31 13.62 20.09 3.95
C ILE A 31 13.85 20.92 5.21
N ALA A 32 12.87 20.95 6.11
CA ALA A 32 12.97 21.69 7.37
C ALA A 32 14.12 21.16 8.27
N ASP A 33 14.25 19.83 8.39
CA ASP A 33 15.34 19.23 9.19
C ASP A 33 16.71 19.57 8.62
N VAL A 34 16.88 19.53 7.30
CA VAL A 34 18.14 19.89 6.63
C VAL A 34 18.51 21.37 6.91
N VAL A 35 17.55 22.28 6.75
CA VAL A 35 17.76 23.71 7.02
C VAL A 35 18.10 23.96 8.50
N LEU A 36 17.34 23.36 9.42
CA LEU A 36 17.57 23.52 10.86
C LEU A 36 18.88 22.86 11.30
N ARG A 37 19.30 21.79 10.66
CA ARG A 37 20.59 21.12 10.91
C ARG A 37 21.76 22.02 10.54
N ILE A 38 21.67 22.77 9.44
CA ILE A 38 22.67 23.77 9.05
C ILE A 38 22.76 24.90 10.11
N LEU A 39 21.64 25.24 10.73
CA LEU A 39 21.56 26.25 11.82
C LEU A 39 21.95 25.67 13.20
N GLY A 40 22.42 24.42 13.27
CA GLY A 40 22.80 23.75 14.51
C GLY A 40 21.64 23.32 15.41
N ARG A 41 20.40 23.28 14.90
CA ARG A 41 19.18 22.91 15.63
C ARG A 41 18.38 21.85 14.90
N PRO A 42 18.90 20.62 14.73
CA PRO A 42 18.19 19.55 14.02
C PRO A 42 16.88 19.17 14.73
N ILE A 43 15.89 18.71 13.95
CA ILE A 43 14.63 18.23 14.49
C ILE A 43 14.87 16.88 15.16
N VAL A 44 14.50 16.75 16.43
CA VAL A 44 14.62 15.49 17.18
C VAL A 44 13.58 14.49 16.65
N GLY A 45 14.01 13.26 16.36
CA GLY A 45 13.12 12.20 15.92
C GLY A 45 12.72 12.21 14.44
N THR A 46 13.36 13.03 13.61
CA THR A 46 13.08 13.07 12.14
C THR A 46 13.13 11.70 11.52
N TYR A 47 14.11 10.86 11.85
CA TYR A 47 14.22 9.50 11.30
C TYR A 47 13.01 8.61 11.62
N GLU A 48 12.46 8.75 12.83
CA GLU A 48 11.27 7.99 13.24
C GLU A 48 10.03 8.43 12.46
N LEU A 49 9.85 9.75 12.31
CA LEU A 49 8.76 10.32 11.51
C LEU A 49 8.86 9.92 10.04
N VAL A 50 10.08 9.94 9.49
CA VAL A 50 10.32 9.50 8.10
C VAL A 50 10.04 8.01 7.93
N ALA A 51 10.42 7.16 8.87
CA ALA A 51 10.15 5.74 8.82
C ALA A 51 8.64 5.45 8.88
N LEU A 52 7.92 6.05 9.84
CA LEU A 52 6.47 5.86 10.00
C LEU A 52 5.70 6.44 8.82
N GLY A 53 6.03 7.66 8.41
CA GLY A 53 5.38 8.32 7.28
C GLY A 53 5.67 7.63 5.95
N GLY A 54 6.88 7.08 5.77
CA GLY A 54 7.23 6.25 4.62
C GLY A 54 6.41 4.97 4.55
N ALA A 55 6.23 4.29 5.69
CA ALA A 55 5.35 3.12 5.77
C ALA A 55 3.90 3.45 5.39
N ILE A 56 3.38 4.60 5.86
CA ILE A 56 2.05 5.11 5.48
C ILE A 56 1.99 5.41 3.99
N ALA A 57 2.96 6.18 3.46
CA ALA A 57 2.96 6.59 2.06
C ALA A 57 3.01 5.39 1.11
N ILE A 58 3.88 4.43 1.37
CA ILE A 58 4.01 3.22 0.54
C ILE A 58 2.82 2.30 0.76
N GLY A 59 2.50 1.95 2.01
CA GLY A 59 1.48 0.95 2.32
C GLY A 59 0.08 1.35 1.89
N LEU A 60 -0.32 2.62 2.05
CA LEU A 60 -1.66 3.07 1.69
C LEU A 60 -1.83 3.42 0.20
N SER A 61 -0.74 3.57 -0.56
CA SER A 61 -0.83 3.83 -2.00
C SER A 61 -1.09 2.57 -2.84
N LEU A 62 -0.77 1.38 -2.31
CA LEU A 62 -0.84 0.10 -3.04
C LEU A 62 -2.21 -0.15 -3.70
N PRO A 63 -3.37 -0.03 -3.02
CA PRO A 63 -4.65 -0.39 -3.61
C PRO A 63 -5.05 0.49 -4.81
N LEU A 64 -4.72 1.78 -4.76
CA LEU A 64 -4.99 2.65 -5.90
C LEU A 64 -4.02 2.38 -7.05
N THR A 65 -2.74 2.14 -6.76
CA THR A 65 -1.72 1.81 -7.78
C THR A 65 -2.12 0.56 -8.57
N SER A 66 -2.59 -0.47 -7.88
CA SER A 66 -3.11 -1.68 -8.53
C SER A 66 -4.40 -1.41 -9.31
N TRP A 67 -5.31 -0.60 -8.75
CA TRP A 67 -6.56 -0.25 -9.42
C TRP A 67 -6.33 0.46 -10.76
N VAL A 68 -5.36 1.39 -10.83
CA VAL A 68 -5.00 2.13 -12.06
C VAL A 68 -3.98 1.38 -12.92
N ARG A 69 -3.60 0.15 -12.53
CA ARG A 69 -2.57 -0.66 -13.19
C ARG A 69 -1.22 0.08 -13.31
N GLY A 70 -0.90 0.87 -12.29
CA GLY A 70 0.33 1.66 -12.24
C GLY A 70 1.60 0.82 -11.99
N HIS A 71 1.49 -0.49 -11.79
CA HIS A 71 2.63 -1.38 -11.71
C HIS A 71 3.26 -1.61 -13.07
N ILE A 72 4.59 -1.69 -13.10
CA ILE A 72 5.33 -1.97 -14.33
C ILE A 72 5.04 -3.41 -14.76
N TYR A 73 4.44 -3.58 -15.94
CA TYR A 73 4.24 -4.88 -16.55
C TYR A 73 5.32 -5.17 -17.59
N VAL A 74 5.91 -6.35 -17.51
CA VAL A 74 6.82 -6.82 -18.56
C VAL A 74 5.98 -7.49 -19.65
N ASP A 75 5.41 -6.68 -20.53
CA ASP A 75 4.53 -7.16 -21.61
C ASP A 75 5.28 -7.93 -22.72
N SER A 76 6.61 -7.77 -22.80
CA SER A 76 7.43 -8.36 -23.87
C SER A 76 7.31 -9.88 -24.00
N PHE A 77 7.02 -10.58 -22.92
CA PHE A 77 6.81 -12.03 -22.92
C PHE A 77 5.32 -12.39 -23.09
N ALA A 78 4.46 -11.71 -22.34
CA ALA A 78 3.03 -11.98 -22.34
C ALA A 78 2.35 -11.67 -23.69
N SER A 79 2.85 -10.65 -24.41
CA SER A 79 2.33 -10.25 -25.72
C SER A 79 2.60 -11.29 -26.84
N ARG A 80 3.63 -12.14 -26.67
CA ARG A 80 3.97 -13.20 -27.61
C ARG A 80 3.14 -14.49 -27.41
N LEU A 81 2.40 -14.58 -26.31
CA LEU A 81 1.60 -15.77 -26.00
C LEU A 81 0.24 -15.73 -26.71
N PRO A 82 -0.27 -16.89 -27.19
CA PRO A 82 -1.63 -17.02 -27.66
C PRO A 82 -2.64 -16.62 -26.57
N ARG A 83 -3.88 -16.28 -26.95
CA ARG A 83 -4.91 -15.76 -26.04
C ARG A 83 -5.13 -16.61 -24.78
N LEU A 84 -5.17 -17.94 -24.93
CA LEU A 84 -5.47 -18.85 -23.82
C LEU A 84 -4.33 -18.91 -22.76
N PRO A 85 -3.06 -19.20 -23.13
CA PRO A 85 -1.96 -19.15 -22.16
C PRO A 85 -1.76 -17.76 -21.51
N ARG A 86 -2.01 -16.69 -22.26
CA ARG A 86 -1.97 -15.32 -21.73
C ARG A 86 -3.03 -15.09 -20.65
N ALA A 87 -4.26 -15.57 -20.86
CA ALA A 87 -5.33 -15.47 -19.85
C ALA A 87 -4.98 -16.29 -18.59
N ILE A 88 -4.47 -17.51 -18.77
CA ILE A 88 -4.04 -18.37 -17.64
C ILE A 88 -2.93 -17.68 -16.83
N LEU A 89 -1.91 -17.15 -17.51
CA LEU A 89 -0.80 -16.43 -16.84
C LEU A 89 -1.32 -15.23 -16.05
N ASN A 90 -2.22 -14.44 -16.65
CA ASN A 90 -2.82 -13.27 -16.00
C ASN A 90 -3.64 -13.65 -14.76
N VAL A 91 -4.38 -14.73 -14.78
CA VAL A 91 -5.14 -15.22 -13.62
C VAL A 91 -4.20 -15.78 -12.56
N ALA A 92 -3.22 -16.59 -12.95
CA ALA A 92 -2.25 -17.19 -12.03
C ALA A 92 -1.44 -16.13 -11.27
N THR A 93 -0.94 -15.10 -11.95
CA THR A 93 -0.20 -14.00 -11.31
C THR A 93 -1.07 -13.24 -10.31
N ARG A 94 -2.35 -12.98 -10.63
CA ARG A 94 -3.26 -12.31 -9.70
C ARG A 94 -3.61 -13.16 -8.49
N LEU A 95 -3.75 -14.47 -8.66
CA LEU A 95 -3.97 -15.39 -7.54
C LEU A 95 -2.75 -15.44 -6.61
N LEU A 96 -1.54 -15.44 -7.16
CA LEU A 96 -0.31 -15.36 -6.37
C LEU A 96 -0.23 -14.06 -5.57
N VAL A 97 -0.52 -12.92 -6.22
CA VAL A 97 -0.54 -11.61 -5.56
C VAL A 97 -1.64 -11.55 -4.49
N LEU A 98 -2.83 -12.09 -4.78
CA LEU A 98 -3.93 -12.18 -3.82
C LEU A 98 -3.52 -12.99 -2.58
N ALA A 99 -2.91 -14.17 -2.78
CA ALA A 99 -2.45 -15.02 -1.69
C ALA A 99 -1.37 -14.31 -0.85
N LEU A 100 -0.41 -13.64 -1.49
CA LEU A 100 0.64 -12.88 -0.82
C LEU A 100 0.05 -11.75 0.05
N PHE A 101 -0.82 -10.90 -0.51
CA PHE A 101 -1.40 -9.78 0.23
C PHE A 101 -2.38 -10.22 1.31
N LEU A 102 -3.06 -11.36 1.13
CA LEU A 102 -3.89 -11.95 2.18
C LEU A 102 -3.05 -12.41 3.37
N LEU A 103 -1.94 -13.10 3.10
CA LEU A 103 -0.99 -13.52 4.14
C LEU A 103 -0.33 -12.33 4.83
N LEU A 104 0.12 -11.33 4.07
CA LEU A 104 0.70 -10.10 4.61
C LEU A 104 -0.30 -9.34 5.47
N GLY A 105 -1.50 -9.09 4.95
CA GLY A 105 -2.55 -8.37 5.68
C GLY A 105 -2.91 -9.07 7.00
N TRP A 106 -3.10 -10.39 6.95
CA TRP A 106 -3.40 -11.18 8.15
C TRP A 106 -2.29 -11.12 9.20
N ASN A 107 -1.04 -11.29 8.79
CA ASN A 107 0.10 -11.22 9.70
C ASN A 107 0.32 -9.80 10.25
N LEU A 108 0.16 -8.76 9.41
CA LEU A 108 0.28 -7.37 9.86
C LEU A 108 -0.81 -7.00 10.87
N LEU A 109 -2.05 -7.50 10.70
CA LEU A 109 -3.11 -7.27 11.68
C LEU A 109 -2.80 -7.94 13.02
N LYS A 110 -2.33 -9.20 13.01
CA LYS A 110 -1.87 -9.88 14.23
C LYS A 110 -0.73 -9.11 14.89
N TYR A 111 0.29 -8.77 14.11
CA TYR A 111 1.44 -8.03 14.60
C TYR A 111 1.08 -6.65 15.17
N ALA A 112 0.11 -5.96 14.58
CA ALA A 112 -0.41 -4.70 15.13
C ALA A 112 -1.04 -4.88 16.52
N LEU A 113 -1.76 -5.99 16.75
CA LEU A 113 -2.33 -6.33 18.07
C LEU A 113 -1.22 -6.66 19.08
N ASP A 114 -0.20 -7.39 18.66
CA ASP A 114 0.97 -7.70 19.49
C ASP A 114 1.74 -6.44 19.90
N LEU A 115 2.02 -5.53 18.93
CA LEU A 115 2.61 -4.23 19.18
C LEU A 115 1.80 -3.37 20.17
N ARG A 116 0.47 -3.44 20.05
CA ARG A 116 -0.43 -2.74 20.98
C ARG A 116 -0.34 -3.32 22.38
N SER A 117 -0.34 -4.65 22.52
CA SER A 117 -0.26 -5.32 23.81
C SER A 117 1.11 -5.16 24.49
N ALA A 118 2.18 -5.15 23.70
CA ALA A 118 3.54 -4.91 24.17
C ALA A 118 3.80 -3.42 24.50
N GLY A 119 2.94 -2.50 24.04
CA GLY A 119 3.14 -1.06 24.24
C GLY A 119 4.35 -0.50 23.51
N GLU A 120 4.74 -1.12 22.38
CA GLU A 120 5.91 -0.71 21.63
C GLU A 120 5.76 0.67 21.01
N VAL A 121 6.76 1.50 21.27
CA VAL A 121 6.83 2.91 20.81
C VAL A 121 8.20 3.21 20.24
N THR A 122 8.30 4.28 19.44
CA THR A 122 9.58 4.74 18.91
C THR A 122 10.50 5.23 20.04
N PRO A 123 11.84 5.05 19.91
CA PRO A 123 12.79 5.33 20.99
C PRO A 123 12.84 6.81 21.42
N THR A 124 12.69 7.74 20.48
CA THR A 124 12.88 9.18 20.74
C THR A 124 11.55 9.90 20.97
N LEU A 125 10.60 9.76 20.05
CA LEU A 125 9.31 10.47 20.10
C LEU A 125 8.22 9.71 20.86
N ARG A 126 8.46 8.43 21.18
CA ARG A 126 7.49 7.53 21.83
C ARG A 126 6.16 7.42 21.10
N VAL A 127 6.19 7.52 19.77
CA VAL A 127 5.02 7.31 18.92
C VAL A 127 4.72 5.81 18.82
N PRO A 128 3.50 5.34 19.07
CA PRO A 128 3.16 3.93 18.99
C PRO A 128 3.23 3.42 17.52
N PHE A 129 3.79 2.22 17.32
CA PHE A 129 3.87 1.59 16.00
C PHE A 129 2.54 0.99 15.53
N PHE A 130 1.68 0.56 16.47
CA PHE A 130 0.47 -0.22 16.16
C PHE A 130 -0.49 0.47 15.17
N PRO A 131 -0.73 1.81 15.19
CA PRO A 131 -1.72 2.40 14.28
C PRO A 131 -1.26 2.36 12.83
N VAL A 132 0.05 2.56 12.60
CA VAL A 132 0.64 2.51 11.26
C VAL A 132 0.60 1.09 10.72
N THR A 133 1.02 0.11 11.52
CA THR A 133 1.00 -1.31 11.15
C THR A 133 -0.42 -1.79 10.85
N LEU A 134 -1.39 -1.39 11.66
CA LEU A 134 -2.81 -1.71 11.45
C LEU A 134 -3.34 -1.08 10.16
N GLY A 135 -3.02 0.18 9.90
CA GLY A 135 -3.41 0.88 8.68
C GLY A 135 -2.85 0.21 7.41
N VAL A 136 -1.58 -0.16 7.43
CA VAL A 136 -0.95 -0.90 6.31
C VAL A 136 -1.57 -2.30 6.15
N GLY A 137 -1.85 -3.01 7.24
CA GLY A 137 -2.53 -4.30 7.21
C GLY A 137 -3.92 -4.22 6.57
N LEU A 138 -4.71 -3.21 6.94
CA LEU A 138 -6.02 -2.94 6.30
C LEU A 138 -5.88 -2.60 4.82
N SER A 139 -4.85 -1.85 4.44
CA SER A 139 -4.56 -1.55 3.04
C SER A 139 -4.25 -2.81 2.24
N CYS A 140 -3.48 -3.76 2.79
CA CYS A 140 -3.23 -5.06 2.17
C CYS A 140 -4.51 -5.87 1.95
N LEU A 141 -5.47 -5.82 2.89
CA LEU A 141 -6.77 -6.48 2.70
C LEU A 141 -7.61 -5.78 1.63
N LEU A 142 -7.56 -4.45 1.53
CA LEU A 142 -8.21 -3.72 0.45
C LEU A 142 -7.58 -4.07 -0.91
N GLU A 143 -6.27 -4.26 -0.97
CA GLU A 143 -5.56 -4.76 -2.15
C GLU A 143 -6.10 -6.10 -2.62
N CYS A 144 -6.42 -7.02 -1.70
CA CYS A 144 -7.08 -8.29 -2.04
C CYS A 144 -8.41 -8.07 -2.75
N LEU A 145 -9.22 -7.07 -2.31
CA LEU A 145 -10.48 -6.74 -2.98
C LEU A 145 -10.27 -6.15 -4.37
N VAL A 146 -9.20 -5.38 -4.57
CA VAL A 146 -8.80 -4.88 -5.90
C VAL A 146 -8.42 -6.03 -6.81
N MET A 147 -7.62 -6.98 -6.35
CA MET A 147 -7.23 -8.16 -7.13
C MET A 147 -8.43 -9.03 -7.54
N VAL A 148 -9.36 -9.25 -6.61
CA VAL A 148 -10.62 -9.95 -6.91
C VAL A 148 -11.42 -9.21 -7.97
N SER A 149 -11.51 -7.88 -7.87
CA SER A 149 -12.19 -7.03 -8.86
C SER A 149 -11.56 -7.17 -10.25
N ASP A 150 -10.24 -7.26 -10.33
CA ASP A 150 -9.50 -7.42 -11.58
C ASP A 150 -9.71 -8.81 -12.19
N ILE A 151 -9.72 -9.88 -11.38
CA ILE A 151 -10.03 -11.24 -11.84
C ILE A 151 -11.44 -11.28 -12.44
N VAL A 152 -12.43 -10.68 -11.79
CA VAL A 152 -13.81 -10.62 -12.30
C VAL A 152 -13.88 -9.87 -13.64
N LYS A 153 -13.12 -8.77 -13.83
CA LYS A 153 -13.05 -8.04 -15.10
C LYS A 153 -12.46 -8.88 -16.23
N ILE A 154 -11.43 -9.72 -15.93
CA ILE A 154 -10.84 -10.63 -16.91
C ILE A 154 -11.88 -11.62 -17.44
N PHE A 155 -12.64 -12.26 -16.53
CA PHE A 155 -13.67 -13.23 -16.94
C PHE A 155 -14.82 -12.60 -17.74
N ARG A 156 -15.05 -11.29 -17.62
CA ARG A 156 -16.09 -10.55 -18.34
C ARG A 156 -15.64 -9.95 -19.66
N ASN A 157 -14.41 -10.18 -20.07
CA ASN A 157 -13.83 -9.56 -21.27
C ASN A 157 -13.87 -7.99 -21.25
N GLU A 158 -14.00 -7.41 -20.08
CA GLU A 158 -13.96 -5.94 -19.84
C GLU A 158 -12.52 -5.48 -19.54
N TYR A 159 -11.54 -6.27 -19.96
CA TYR A 159 -10.14 -6.11 -19.54
C TYR A 159 -9.29 -5.31 -20.54
N GLU A 160 -9.84 -4.98 -21.73
CA GLU A 160 -9.17 -4.15 -22.76
C GLU A 160 -9.38 -2.67 -22.51
#